data_4d66f10e3e81c9ef4315e209e3c4bede
#
_entry.id   4d66f10e3e81c9ef4315e209e3c4bede
#
_cell.length_a   1.000
_cell.length_b   1.000
_cell.length_c   1.000
_cell.angle_alpha   90.00
_cell.angle_beta   90.00
_cell.angle_gamma   90.00
#
_symmetry.space_group_name_H-M   'P 1'
#
loop_
_entity.id
_entity.type
_entity.pdbx_description
1 polymer ?
#
loop_
_entity_poly.entity_id
_entity_poly.type
_entity_poly.pdbx_seq_one_letter_code
_entity_poly.pdbx_strand_id
1 'polypeptide(L)'
;MQKKPILTVFAGPNGSGKSTVTSKYPLPEYYVNADEIERQCNCTQLEAAKIAENTREYLLAQKESFAFETVLSTDRNINLIRRAKAAGYYIVVVFITTNNPSINIRRVQARIAAGGNKVDLEKIEPRYWRALRNIKAVYPYCDEFTLWDNSDERGSSGPDCIAEYYSGNVQ
;
A
#
# COMPACT_ATOMS: atom_id res chain seq x y z
N MET A 1 -26.67 11.79 -9.17
CA MET A 1 -26.05 10.45 -9.00
C MET A 1 -25.01 10.56 -7.90
N GLN A 2 -25.08 9.72 -6.89
CA GLN A 2 -24.10 9.74 -5.80
C GLN A 2 -22.78 9.20 -6.36
N LYS A 3 -21.68 9.97 -6.21
CA LYS A 3 -20.34 9.58 -6.68
C LYS A 3 -19.91 8.31 -5.92
N LYS A 4 -19.47 7.27 -6.63
CA LYS A 4 -18.96 6.05 -5.98
C LYS A 4 -17.78 6.39 -5.07
N PRO A 5 -17.72 5.87 -3.85
CA PRO A 5 -16.57 6.05 -3.01
C PRO A 5 -15.36 5.32 -3.62
N ILE A 6 -14.17 5.89 -3.45
CA ILE A 6 -12.93 5.36 -4.01
C ILE A 6 -12.05 4.83 -2.87
N LEU A 7 -11.56 3.62 -3.04
CA LEU A 7 -10.51 3.06 -2.19
C LEU A 7 -9.21 2.97 -2.97
N THR A 8 -8.21 3.75 -2.57
CA THR A 8 -6.86 3.68 -3.15
C THR A 8 -5.91 2.94 -2.21
N VAL A 9 -5.28 1.89 -2.70
CA VAL A 9 -4.37 1.04 -1.93
C VAL A 9 -2.96 1.12 -2.51
N PHE A 10 -2.04 1.73 -1.75
CA PHE A 10 -0.62 1.71 -2.06
C PHE A 10 0.00 0.47 -1.43
N ALA A 11 0.26 -0.55 -2.23
CA ALA A 11 0.72 -1.85 -1.78
C ALA A 11 2.14 -2.16 -2.25
N GLY A 12 2.84 -2.98 -1.47
CA GLY A 12 4.18 -3.45 -1.86
C GLY A 12 5.07 -3.77 -0.67
N PRO A 13 6.14 -4.55 -0.87
CA PRO A 13 7.05 -4.97 0.20
C PRO A 13 7.67 -3.81 0.98
N ASN A 14 8.17 -4.09 2.19
CA ASN A 14 9.00 -3.13 2.91
C ASN A 14 10.21 -2.74 2.05
N GLY A 15 10.57 -1.46 2.00
CA GLY A 15 11.71 -0.98 1.19
C GLY A 15 11.48 -0.90 -0.32
N SER A 16 10.27 -1.17 -0.82
CA SER A 16 9.96 -1.04 -2.25
C SER A 16 9.84 0.41 -2.76
N GLY A 17 9.76 1.39 -1.84
CA GLY A 17 9.62 2.80 -2.23
C GLY A 17 8.17 3.27 -2.38
N LYS A 18 7.21 2.65 -1.68
CA LYS A 18 5.80 3.08 -1.68
C LYS A 18 5.66 4.59 -1.47
N SER A 19 6.24 5.13 -0.42
CA SER A 19 6.15 6.56 -0.08
C SER A 19 6.68 7.48 -1.19
N THR A 20 7.65 7.04 -1.98
CA THR A 20 8.17 7.79 -3.14
C THR A 20 7.12 7.90 -4.24
N VAL A 21 6.36 6.83 -4.48
CA VAL A 21 5.28 6.81 -5.47
C VAL A 21 4.05 7.52 -4.92
N THR A 22 3.66 7.23 -3.68
CA THR A 22 2.50 7.85 -3.01
C THR A 22 2.57 9.37 -3.03
N SER A 23 3.77 9.96 -2.82
CA SER A 23 3.96 11.42 -2.85
C SER A 23 3.65 12.07 -4.20
N LYS A 24 3.55 11.30 -5.28
CA LYS A 24 3.23 11.78 -6.64
C LYS A 24 1.74 11.62 -6.99
N TYR A 25 0.96 10.94 -6.14
CA TYR A 25 -0.47 10.75 -6.36
C TYR A 25 -1.30 11.81 -5.66
N PRO A 26 -2.42 12.24 -6.25
CA PRO A 26 -3.41 13.04 -5.54
C PRO A 26 -4.05 12.16 -4.46
N LEU A 27 -3.77 12.45 -3.18
CA LEU A 27 -4.33 11.71 -2.08
C LEU A 27 -5.75 12.21 -1.78
N PRO A 28 -6.70 11.32 -1.41
CA PRO A 28 -7.99 11.72 -0.90
C PRO A 28 -7.85 12.38 0.49
N GLU A 29 -8.92 12.99 0.98
CA GLU A 29 -8.96 13.64 2.28
C GLU A 29 -8.50 12.71 3.43
N TYR A 30 -8.89 11.43 3.35
CA TYR A 30 -8.52 10.42 4.33
C TYR A 30 -7.40 9.51 3.81
N TYR A 31 -6.22 9.75 4.32
CA TYR A 31 -5.06 8.89 4.06
C TYR A 31 -4.61 8.21 5.35
N VAL A 32 -4.68 6.88 5.39
CA VAL A 32 -4.41 6.07 6.58
C VAL A 32 -3.05 5.39 6.44
N ASN A 33 -2.06 5.88 7.19
CA ASN A 33 -0.72 5.34 7.24
C ASN A 33 -0.31 5.04 8.69
N ALA A 34 -0.07 3.77 9.03
CA ALA A 34 0.28 3.37 10.39
C ALA A 34 1.61 3.97 10.87
N ASP A 35 2.60 4.13 9.97
CA ASP A 35 3.89 4.74 10.29
C ASP A 35 3.74 6.24 10.64
N GLU A 36 2.77 6.90 10.01
CA GLU A 36 2.43 8.30 10.30
C GLU A 36 1.69 8.44 11.63
N ILE A 37 0.74 7.54 11.90
CA ILE A 37 0.00 7.47 13.18
C ILE A 37 0.98 7.23 14.32
N GLU A 38 1.93 6.28 14.18
CA GLU A 38 2.97 6.01 15.19
C GLU A 38 3.73 7.29 15.56
N ARG A 39 4.17 8.05 14.56
CA ARG A 39 4.93 9.30 14.77
C ARG A 39 4.08 10.41 15.39
N GLN A 40 2.85 10.60 14.92
CA GLN A 40 1.98 11.68 15.37
C GLN A 40 1.41 11.46 16.78
N CYS A 41 1.03 10.21 17.07
CA CYS A 41 0.45 9.84 18.36
C CYS A 41 1.50 9.45 19.41
N ASN A 42 2.78 9.35 19.03
CA ASN A 42 3.85 8.85 19.90
C ASN A 42 3.48 7.50 20.57
N CYS A 43 2.85 6.62 19.82
CA CYS A 43 2.36 5.32 20.28
C CYS A 43 3.24 4.18 19.72
N THR A 44 3.01 2.96 20.17
CA THR A 44 3.72 1.78 19.65
C THR A 44 3.24 1.40 18.26
N GLN A 45 4.07 0.66 17.50
CA GLN A 45 3.69 0.13 16.19
C GLN A 45 2.39 -0.71 16.23
N LEU A 46 2.18 -1.47 17.32
CA LEU A 46 0.99 -2.27 17.48
C LEU A 46 -0.26 -1.41 17.68
N GLU A 47 -0.15 -0.36 18.48
CA GLU A 47 -1.24 0.61 18.71
C GLU A 47 -1.55 1.37 17.41
N ALA A 48 -0.53 1.87 16.72
CA ALA A 48 -0.69 2.53 15.43
C ALA A 48 -1.37 1.63 14.39
N ALA A 49 -0.99 0.35 14.33
CA ALA A 49 -1.62 -0.62 13.44
C ALA A 49 -3.10 -0.85 13.77
N LYS A 50 -3.46 -0.91 15.07
CA LYS A 50 -4.86 -1.03 15.52
C LYS A 50 -5.68 0.23 15.20
N ILE A 51 -5.12 1.41 15.44
CA ILE A 51 -5.76 2.69 15.10
C ILE A 51 -6.01 2.75 13.60
N ALA A 52 -4.99 2.45 12.77
CA ALA A 52 -5.12 2.42 11.33
C ALA A 52 -6.19 1.44 10.85
N GLU A 53 -6.28 0.25 11.46
CA GLU A 53 -7.31 -0.75 11.15
C GLU A 53 -8.71 -0.22 11.48
N ASN A 54 -8.92 0.27 12.70
CA ASN A 54 -10.20 0.82 13.13
C ASN A 54 -10.63 2.02 12.28
N THR A 55 -9.70 2.89 11.91
CA THR A 55 -9.97 4.02 11.01
C THR A 55 -10.46 3.55 9.65
N ARG A 56 -9.79 2.56 9.04
CA ARG A 56 -10.23 2.00 7.74
C ARG A 56 -11.60 1.35 7.83
N GLU A 57 -11.89 0.61 8.91
CA GLU A 57 -13.21 0.01 9.13
C GLU A 57 -14.30 1.06 9.27
N TYR A 58 -14.03 2.13 10.03
CA TYR A 58 -14.95 3.25 10.16
C TYR A 58 -15.23 3.92 8.81
N LEU A 59 -14.19 4.27 8.05
CA LEU A 59 -14.32 4.92 6.74
C LEU A 59 -15.09 4.03 5.75
N LEU A 60 -14.84 2.72 5.77
CA LEU A 60 -15.58 1.76 4.96
C LEU A 60 -17.07 1.74 5.31
N ALA A 61 -17.40 1.75 6.60
CA ALA A 61 -18.79 1.76 7.08
C ALA A 61 -19.53 3.06 6.71
N GLN A 62 -18.82 4.20 6.72
CA GLN A 62 -19.37 5.51 6.33
C GLN A 62 -19.43 5.70 4.80
N LYS A 63 -18.88 4.78 4.01
CA LYS A 63 -18.72 4.90 2.55
C LYS A 63 -17.93 6.14 2.12
N GLU A 64 -16.94 6.51 2.93
CA GLU A 64 -16.00 7.59 2.60
C GLU A 64 -14.91 7.11 1.65
N SER A 65 -14.44 8.01 0.77
CA SER A 65 -13.26 7.73 -0.06
C SER A 65 -12.00 7.84 0.79
N PHE A 66 -11.14 6.83 0.72
CA PHE A 66 -9.89 6.86 1.48
C PHE A 66 -8.76 6.12 0.78
N ALA A 67 -7.53 6.41 1.21
CA ALA A 67 -6.34 5.68 0.78
C ALA A 67 -5.59 5.10 1.99
N PHE A 68 -4.84 4.04 1.77
CA PHE A 68 -3.93 3.50 2.78
C PHE A 68 -2.71 2.80 2.19
N GLU A 69 -1.65 2.72 3.00
CA GLU A 69 -0.45 1.93 2.66
C GLU A 69 -0.48 0.55 3.32
N THR A 70 0.04 -0.45 2.60
CA THR A 70 0.18 -1.81 3.12
C THR A 70 1.35 -2.56 2.49
N VAL A 71 1.96 -3.46 3.28
CA VAL A 71 2.89 -4.46 2.73
C VAL A 71 2.15 -5.53 1.91
N LEU A 72 0.85 -5.69 2.12
CA LEU A 72 -0.01 -6.71 1.51
C LEU A 72 0.49 -8.15 1.75
N SER A 73 1.09 -8.41 2.91
CA SER A 73 1.65 -9.73 3.25
C SER A 73 0.73 -10.60 4.12
N THR A 74 -0.51 -10.16 4.36
CA THR A 74 -1.53 -10.86 5.16
C THR A 74 -2.89 -10.77 4.49
N ASP A 75 -3.80 -11.70 4.80
CA ASP A 75 -5.16 -11.74 4.24
C ASP A 75 -6.08 -10.62 4.73
N ARG A 76 -5.71 -9.94 5.82
CA ARG A 76 -6.51 -8.88 6.43
C ARG A 76 -6.87 -7.78 5.43
N ASN A 77 -5.88 -7.23 4.72
CA ASN A 77 -6.11 -6.17 3.76
C ASN A 77 -6.74 -6.67 2.45
N ILE A 78 -6.51 -7.93 2.08
CA ILE A 78 -7.22 -8.58 0.96
C ILE A 78 -8.72 -8.63 1.28
N ASN A 79 -9.08 -9.05 2.49
CA ASN A 79 -10.47 -9.10 2.95
C ASN A 79 -11.12 -7.71 3.01
N LEU A 80 -10.38 -6.66 3.42
CA LEU A 80 -10.86 -5.29 3.39
C LEU A 80 -11.20 -4.84 1.97
N ILE A 81 -10.29 -5.06 1.01
CA ILE A 81 -10.48 -4.72 -0.41
C ILE A 81 -11.69 -5.45 -0.99
N ARG A 82 -11.82 -6.74 -0.71
CA ARG A 82 -12.97 -7.54 -1.16
C ARG A 82 -14.31 -6.99 -0.62
N ARG A 83 -14.36 -6.62 0.66
CA ARG A 83 -15.55 -6.03 1.29
C ARG A 83 -15.85 -4.64 0.73
N ALA A 84 -14.83 -3.81 0.50
CA ALA A 84 -15.00 -2.52 -0.13
C ALA A 84 -15.58 -2.66 -1.55
N LYS A 85 -15.08 -3.61 -2.35
CA LYS A 85 -15.65 -3.91 -3.68
C LYS A 85 -17.12 -4.32 -3.59
N ALA A 86 -17.45 -5.22 -2.66
CA ALA A 86 -18.83 -5.65 -2.43
C ALA A 86 -19.75 -4.50 -1.93
N ALA A 87 -19.18 -3.52 -1.21
CA ALA A 87 -19.88 -2.33 -0.75
C ALA A 87 -20.05 -1.24 -1.83
N GLY A 88 -19.57 -1.49 -3.06
CA GLY A 88 -19.72 -0.60 -4.22
C GLY A 88 -18.61 0.42 -4.42
N TYR A 89 -17.46 0.27 -3.74
CA TYR A 89 -16.30 1.11 -3.96
C TYR A 89 -15.69 0.89 -5.36
N TYR A 90 -15.13 1.96 -5.89
CA TYR A 90 -14.18 1.91 -6.98
C TYR A 90 -12.79 1.64 -6.40
N ILE A 91 -12.15 0.55 -6.81
CA ILE A 91 -10.90 0.06 -6.21
C ILE A 91 -9.71 0.41 -7.10
N VAL A 92 -8.81 1.21 -6.57
CA VAL A 92 -7.54 1.57 -7.21
C VAL A 92 -6.40 0.93 -6.43
N VAL A 93 -5.58 0.11 -7.07
CA VAL A 93 -4.40 -0.50 -6.45
C VAL A 93 -3.14 -0.07 -7.18
N VAL A 94 -2.23 0.53 -6.44
CA VAL A 94 -0.90 0.92 -6.89
C VAL A 94 0.10 -0.02 -6.21
N PHE A 95 0.64 -0.98 -6.96
CA PHE A 95 1.58 -1.97 -6.42
C PHE A 95 3.01 -1.61 -6.80
N ILE A 96 3.83 -1.37 -5.80
CA ILE A 96 5.24 -0.99 -5.97
C ILE A 96 6.12 -2.13 -5.49
N THR A 97 7.00 -2.60 -6.33
CA THR A 97 7.94 -3.68 -6.03
C THR A 97 9.35 -3.38 -6.51
N THR A 98 10.23 -4.31 -6.31
CA THR A 98 11.56 -4.42 -6.92
C THR A 98 11.71 -5.82 -7.51
N ASN A 99 12.70 -6.03 -8.34
CA ASN A 99 12.97 -7.35 -8.93
C ASN A 99 13.75 -8.30 -8.01
N ASN A 100 14.24 -7.80 -6.85
CA ASN A 100 15.06 -8.59 -5.92
C ASN A 100 14.84 -8.12 -4.47
N PRO A 101 14.47 -9.03 -3.53
CA PRO A 101 14.26 -8.68 -2.13
C PRO A 101 15.51 -8.13 -1.43
N SER A 102 16.72 -8.42 -1.93
CA SER A 102 17.96 -7.87 -1.38
C SER A 102 18.03 -6.34 -1.50
N ILE A 103 17.45 -5.76 -2.55
CA ILE A 103 17.31 -4.30 -2.70
C ILE A 103 16.49 -3.73 -1.55
N ASN A 104 15.37 -4.37 -1.26
CA ASN A 104 14.47 -3.98 -0.17
C ASN A 104 15.18 -4.03 1.18
N ILE A 105 15.92 -5.12 1.44
CA ILE A 105 16.65 -5.32 2.70
C ILE A 105 17.67 -4.20 2.89
N ARG A 106 18.52 -3.93 1.87
CA ARG A 106 19.53 -2.85 1.93
C ARG A 106 18.90 -1.48 2.20
N ARG A 107 17.81 -1.16 1.52
CA ARG A 107 17.08 0.12 1.71
C ARG A 107 16.51 0.25 3.11
N VAL A 108 15.94 -0.83 3.66
CA VAL A 108 15.41 -0.82 5.04
C VAL A 108 16.56 -0.69 6.04
N GLN A 109 17.69 -1.39 5.85
CA GLN A 109 18.87 -1.25 6.70
C GLN A 109 19.40 0.20 6.69
N ALA A 110 19.56 0.81 5.51
CA ALA A 110 19.99 2.20 5.39
C ALA A 110 19.01 3.16 6.09
N ARG A 111 17.70 2.95 5.95
CA ARG A 111 16.68 3.74 6.62
C ARG A 111 16.75 3.62 8.16
N ILE A 112 16.93 2.41 8.67
CA ILE A 112 17.08 2.17 10.13
C ILE A 112 18.36 2.87 10.64
N ALA A 113 19.47 2.77 9.91
CA ALA A 113 20.72 3.43 10.26
C ALA A 113 20.57 4.98 10.29
N ALA A 114 19.69 5.53 9.46
CA ALA A 114 19.34 6.95 9.46
C ALA A 114 18.28 7.36 10.50
N GLY A 115 17.93 6.47 11.45
CA GLY A 115 16.96 6.75 12.52
C GLY A 115 15.49 6.52 12.15
N GLY A 116 15.21 5.88 11.01
CA GLY A 116 13.85 5.54 10.62
C GLY A 116 13.26 4.33 11.36
N ASN A 117 11.97 4.07 11.14
CA ASN A 117 11.21 3.02 11.81
C ASN A 117 11.89 1.66 11.70
N LYS A 118 12.00 0.96 12.85
CA LYS A 118 12.59 -0.38 12.94
C LYS A 118 11.65 -1.40 12.27
N VAL A 119 12.23 -2.24 11.44
CA VAL A 119 11.58 -3.39 10.83
C VAL A 119 12.47 -4.60 11.08
N ASP A 120 11.84 -5.72 11.44
CA ASP A 120 12.54 -6.99 11.58
C ASP A 120 13.03 -7.44 10.19
N LEU A 121 14.35 -7.40 10.01
CA LEU A 121 15.00 -7.67 8.72
C LEU A 121 14.75 -9.09 8.22
N GLU A 122 14.65 -10.07 9.14
CA GLU A 122 14.39 -11.47 8.78
C GLU A 122 13.00 -11.67 8.19
N LYS A 123 12.07 -10.75 8.48
CA LYS A 123 10.70 -10.80 7.94
C LYS A 123 10.54 -10.14 6.58
N ILE A 124 11.53 -9.37 6.09
CA ILE A 124 11.39 -8.60 4.84
C ILE A 124 11.24 -9.55 3.65
N GLU A 125 12.15 -10.50 3.48
CA GLU A 125 12.10 -11.42 2.34
C GLU A 125 10.86 -12.33 2.34
N PRO A 126 10.47 -12.99 3.44
CA PRO A 126 9.21 -13.73 3.47
C PRO A 126 7.97 -12.88 3.18
N ARG A 127 7.95 -11.61 3.63
CA ARG A 127 6.87 -10.66 3.33
C ARG A 127 6.86 -10.22 1.87
N TYR A 128 8.05 -10.07 1.26
CA TYR A 128 8.20 -9.75 -0.16
C TYR A 128 7.50 -10.81 -1.02
N TRP A 129 7.82 -12.08 -0.83
CA TRP A 129 7.22 -13.17 -1.60
C TRP A 129 5.72 -13.32 -1.34
N ARG A 130 5.27 -13.08 -0.09
CA ARG A 130 3.83 -13.06 0.22
C ARG A 130 3.12 -11.91 -0.46
N ALA A 131 3.68 -10.71 -0.49
CA ALA A 131 3.09 -9.56 -1.18
C ALA A 131 2.89 -9.84 -2.67
N LEU A 132 3.91 -10.38 -3.35
CA LEU A 132 3.82 -10.77 -4.76
C LEU A 132 2.78 -11.86 -5.02
N ARG A 133 2.61 -12.79 -4.09
CA ARG A 133 1.57 -13.82 -4.18
C ARG A 133 0.18 -13.24 -3.97
N ASN A 134 0.05 -12.38 -2.98
CA ASN A 134 -1.23 -11.83 -2.56
C ASN A 134 -1.81 -10.83 -3.57
N ILE A 135 -0.97 -10.21 -4.42
CA ILE A 135 -1.49 -9.35 -5.48
C ILE A 135 -2.40 -10.12 -6.45
N LYS A 136 -2.13 -11.41 -6.70
CA LYS A 136 -3.00 -12.25 -7.52
C LYS A 136 -4.40 -12.40 -6.94
N ALA A 137 -4.52 -12.39 -5.61
CA ALA A 137 -5.81 -12.48 -4.91
C ALA A 137 -6.56 -11.14 -4.89
N VAL A 138 -5.86 -10.02 -5.02
CA VAL A 138 -6.43 -8.66 -5.02
C VAL A 138 -6.85 -8.23 -6.41
N TYR A 139 -6.06 -8.57 -7.43
CA TYR A 139 -6.23 -8.15 -8.82
C TYR A 139 -7.68 -8.27 -9.35
N PRO A 140 -8.44 -9.37 -9.09
CA PRO A 140 -9.82 -9.52 -9.58
C PRO A 140 -10.80 -8.49 -9.03
N TYR A 141 -10.46 -7.78 -7.95
CA TYR A 141 -11.31 -6.76 -7.32
C TYR A 141 -10.98 -5.35 -7.78
N CYS A 142 -9.86 -5.16 -8.52
CA CYS A 142 -9.41 -3.85 -8.95
C CYS A 142 -10.27 -3.31 -10.10
N ASP A 143 -10.60 -2.03 -10.05
CA ASP A 143 -11.10 -1.26 -11.19
C ASP A 143 -9.92 -0.61 -11.91
N GLU A 144 -8.90 -0.19 -11.15
CA GLU A 144 -7.61 0.25 -11.66
C GLU A 144 -6.48 -0.49 -10.94
N PHE A 145 -5.47 -0.87 -11.68
CA PHE A 145 -4.27 -1.49 -11.14
C PHE A 145 -3.05 -0.98 -11.88
N THR A 146 -2.05 -0.52 -11.13
CA THR A 146 -0.75 -0.14 -11.68
C THR A 146 0.37 -0.90 -10.98
N LEU A 147 1.34 -1.38 -11.76
CA LEU A 147 2.54 -2.06 -11.26
C LEU A 147 3.76 -1.20 -11.53
N TRP A 148 4.50 -0.89 -10.47
CA TRP A 148 5.69 -0.07 -10.50
C TRP A 148 6.92 -0.89 -10.12
N ASP A 149 7.95 -0.85 -10.97
CA ASP A 149 9.28 -1.36 -10.65
C ASP A 149 10.15 -0.21 -10.12
N ASN A 150 10.66 -0.38 -8.92
CA ASN A 150 11.58 0.55 -8.28
C ASN A 150 12.92 -0.13 -7.99
N SER A 151 13.42 -0.92 -8.94
CA SER A 151 14.68 -1.65 -8.80
C SER A 151 15.91 -0.79 -9.05
N ASP A 152 15.80 0.32 -9.77
CA ASP A 152 16.96 1.17 -10.08
C ASP A 152 17.52 1.79 -8.78
N GLU A 153 18.75 1.38 -8.46
CA GLU A 153 19.49 1.87 -7.29
C GLU A 153 20.26 3.17 -7.59
N ARG A 154 20.43 3.51 -8.86
CA ARG A 154 21.16 4.71 -9.29
C ARG A 154 20.31 5.98 -9.23
N GLY A 155 18.99 5.84 -9.02
CA GLY A 155 18.08 6.96 -8.79
C GLY A 155 17.92 7.92 -9.96
N SER A 156 18.32 7.49 -11.17
CA SER A 156 18.36 8.37 -12.33
C SER A 156 16.98 8.68 -12.92
N SER A 157 15.99 7.80 -12.72
CA SER A 157 14.66 7.95 -13.31
C SER A 157 13.48 7.79 -12.32
N GLY A 158 13.74 7.31 -11.10
CA GLY A 158 12.68 6.96 -10.15
C GLY A 158 11.96 5.66 -10.52
N PRO A 159 10.85 5.33 -9.84
CA PRO A 159 10.06 4.14 -10.15
C PRO A 159 9.43 4.20 -11.53
N ASP A 160 9.52 3.10 -12.29
CA ASP A 160 8.93 2.94 -13.61
C ASP A 160 7.59 2.20 -13.53
N CYS A 161 6.53 2.75 -14.13
CA CYS A 161 5.27 2.03 -14.30
C CYS A 161 5.42 1.00 -15.42
N ILE A 162 5.37 -0.28 -15.07
CA ILE A 162 5.61 -1.38 -16.01
C ILE A 162 4.34 -2.09 -16.47
N ALA A 163 3.20 -1.88 -15.80
CA ALA A 163 1.90 -2.38 -16.21
C ALA A 163 0.76 -1.52 -15.67
N GLU A 164 -0.27 -1.35 -16.50
CA GLU A 164 -1.51 -0.65 -16.14
C GLU A 164 -2.72 -1.47 -16.59
N TYR A 165 -3.77 -1.46 -15.77
CA TYR A 165 -5.06 -2.04 -16.07
C TYR A 165 -6.18 -1.12 -15.62
N TYR A 166 -7.17 -0.95 -16.49
CA TYR A 166 -8.40 -0.19 -16.24
C TYR A 166 -9.60 -1.04 -16.62
N SER A 167 -10.52 -1.24 -15.71
CA SER A 167 -11.78 -1.96 -15.97
C SER A 167 -12.74 -1.10 -16.77
N GLY A 168 -12.53 -0.73 -17.95
CA GLY A 168 -13.35 -0.11 -18.98
C GLY A 168 -14.73 0.56 -18.67
N ASN A 169 -15.11 0.75 -17.42
CA ASN A 169 -16.37 1.34 -16.95
C ASN A 169 -16.14 2.58 -16.10
N VAL A 170 -15.42 3.56 -16.65
CA VAL A 170 -15.46 4.93 -16.12
C VAL A 170 -16.54 5.68 -16.87
N GLN A 171 -17.75 5.73 -16.32
CA GLN A 171 -18.77 6.73 -16.64
C GLN A 171 -18.85 7.76 -15.55
#